data_1b9a5672d2d06108e28b2ddd384953bd
#
_entry.id   1b9a5672d2d06108e28b2ddd384953bd
#
_cell.length_a   1.000
_cell.length_b   1.000
_cell.length_c   1.000
_cell.angle_alpha   90.00
_cell.angle_beta   90.00
_cell.angle_gamma   90.00
#
_symmetry.space_group_name_H-M   'P 1'
#
loop_
_entity.id
_entity.type
_entity.pdbx_description
1 polymer ?
#
loop_
_entity_poly.entity_id
_entity_poly.type
_entity_poly.pdbx_seq_one_letter_code
_entity_poly.pdbx_strand_id
1 'polypeptide(L)'
;MTVSSTEPTRAICVYEDRPHNFTGVKLTLLSLMNRFPGAVLYVAHRSMPESFRAWMADFPFIRELVFDVDEIGGFDVKPAALLRLLDLGHSEVFWFDSDIIWIGAGTAGLDNLPRDVFVATEETYWSQQQGSLKRTLYWGMKPGRALTATVNTGILRATEDHRQLLEAWTELLHHPRYRHAQAKRAAERPIHMLGDQEVLTALLGAERFAGIPLRLLRRGLDIAQCFGPAGWTPFERLQCLLRGHPHFIHAMGVKPWTQMKAGRRFWSALRQRDLRAYYDAVSIELSPYRVAAEKYSEQLHEDISWLQPQTLPARISVFLFRNHFLAQGMPLAMFDSLTRRLRRWLGIARYHEYEEYILQTSPLSP
;
A
#
# COMPACT_ATOMS: atom_id res chain seq x y z
N MET A 1 26.98 -33.30 19.45
CA MET A 1 25.80 -32.45 19.38
C MET A 1 25.93 -31.58 18.13
N THR A 2 25.33 -32.01 17.04
CA THR A 2 25.29 -31.26 15.79
C THR A 2 24.27 -30.14 15.95
N VAL A 3 24.75 -28.90 16.05
CA VAL A 3 23.89 -27.71 15.94
C VAL A 3 23.37 -27.72 14.51
N SER A 4 22.13 -28.17 14.33
CA SER A 4 21.39 -27.97 13.10
C SER A 4 21.32 -26.46 12.86
N SER A 5 22.11 -25.96 11.95
CA SER A 5 21.93 -24.60 11.40
C SER A 5 20.65 -24.59 10.59
N THR A 6 19.52 -24.39 11.27
CA THR A 6 18.27 -24.06 10.59
C THR A 6 18.52 -22.74 9.85
N GLU A 7 18.55 -22.80 8.53
CA GLU A 7 18.58 -21.59 7.73
C GLU A 7 17.47 -20.63 8.20
N PRO A 8 17.74 -19.32 8.25
CA PRO A 8 16.75 -18.35 8.70
C PRO A 8 15.51 -18.47 7.85
N THR A 9 14.39 -18.85 8.48
CA THR A 9 13.13 -19.03 7.77
C THR A 9 12.47 -17.67 7.57
N ARG A 10 12.16 -17.34 6.31
CA ARG A 10 11.41 -16.15 5.92
C ARG A 10 9.92 -16.42 5.90
N ALA A 11 9.12 -15.46 6.34
CA ALA A 11 7.68 -15.47 6.15
C ALA A 11 7.21 -14.20 5.43
N ILE A 12 6.24 -14.36 4.56
CA ILE A 12 5.60 -13.25 3.86
C ILE A 12 4.11 -13.31 4.18
N CYS A 13 3.54 -12.23 4.70
CA CYS A 13 2.15 -12.12 5.09
C CYS A 13 1.38 -11.16 4.19
N VAL A 14 0.22 -11.61 3.74
CA VAL A 14 -0.79 -10.79 3.08
C VAL A 14 -2.08 -10.93 3.87
N TYR A 15 -2.74 -9.82 4.21
CA TYR A 15 -4.00 -9.84 4.96
C TYR A 15 -5.16 -9.31 4.14
N GLU A 16 -6.33 -9.96 4.28
CA GLU A 16 -7.59 -9.45 3.76
C GLU A 16 -8.78 -10.05 4.53
N ASP A 17 -9.76 -9.21 4.86
CA ASP A 17 -11.01 -9.61 5.51
C ASP A 17 -12.27 -9.21 4.73
N ARG A 18 -12.10 -8.52 3.60
CA ARG A 18 -13.18 -8.06 2.73
C ARG A 18 -13.32 -9.02 1.54
N PRO A 19 -14.46 -9.74 1.43
CA PRO A 19 -14.61 -10.81 0.42
C PRO A 19 -14.33 -10.38 -1.02
N HIS A 20 -14.66 -9.13 -1.37
CA HIS A 20 -14.47 -8.60 -2.74
C HIS A 20 -13.04 -8.24 -3.08
N ASN A 21 -12.11 -8.29 -2.13
CA ASN A 21 -10.70 -7.95 -2.35
C ASN A 21 -9.78 -9.16 -2.49
N PHE A 22 -10.28 -10.37 -2.38
CA PHE A 22 -9.44 -11.57 -2.52
C PHE A 22 -8.85 -11.76 -3.92
N THR A 23 -9.39 -11.12 -4.96
CA THR A 23 -8.73 -10.98 -6.26
C THR A 23 -7.35 -10.33 -6.11
N GLY A 24 -7.25 -9.27 -5.31
CA GLY A 24 -5.97 -8.62 -5.03
C GLY A 24 -5.02 -9.55 -4.28
N VAL A 25 -5.50 -10.30 -3.28
CA VAL A 25 -4.69 -11.30 -2.57
C VAL A 25 -4.09 -12.32 -3.54
N LYS A 26 -4.91 -12.87 -4.46
CA LYS A 26 -4.41 -13.80 -5.49
C LYS A 26 -3.28 -13.18 -6.31
N LEU A 27 -3.47 -11.96 -6.80
CA LEU A 27 -2.47 -11.25 -7.60
C LEU A 27 -1.18 -10.98 -6.83
N THR A 28 -1.31 -10.55 -5.57
CA THR A 28 -0.16 -10.32 -4.69
C THR A 28 0.61 -11.63 -4.49
N LEU A 29 -0.06 -12.71 -4.09
CA LEU A 29 0.56 -14.01 -3.87
C LEU A 29 1.23 -14.56 -5.14
N LEU A 30 0.52 -14.57 -6.28
CA LEU A 30 1.07 -15.01 -7.57
C LEU A 30 2.33 -14.23 -7.95
N SER A 31 2.36 -12.94 -7.64
CA SER A 31 3.52 -12.09 -7.92
C SER A 31 4.70 -12.33 -6.99
N LEU A 32 4.43 -12.80 -5.75
CA LEU A 32 5.43 -13.07 -4.72
C LEU A 32 6.03 -14.48 -4.84
N MET A 33 5.31 -15.41 -5.47
CA MET A 33 5.80 -16.77 -5.70
C MET A 33 7.16 -16.73 -6.39
N ASN A 34 8.10 -17.50 -5.92
CA ASN A 34 9.47 -17.61 -6.47
C ASN A 34 10.35 -16.34 -6.31
N ARG A 35 9.91 -15.33 -5.53
CA ARG A 35 10.75 -14.13 -5.28
C ARG A 35 11.77 -14.36 -4.17
N PHE A 36 11.36 -15.08 -3.14
CA PHE A 36 12.20 -15.47 -2.02
C PHE A 36 12.22 -16.99 -1.90
N PRO A 37 13.23 -17.68 -2.46
CA PRO A 37 13.34 -19.13 -2.29
C PRO A 37 13.32 -19.52 -0.82
N GLY A 38 12.51 -20.52 -0.47
CA GLY A 38 12.36 -21.00 0.89
C GLY A 38 11.46 -20.16 1.81
N ALA A 39 10.91 -19.03 1.34
CA ALA A 39 9.96 -18.26 2.13
C ALA A 39 8.59 -18.96 2.21
N VAL A 40 7.96 -18.89 3.39
CA VAL A 40 6.59 -19.36 3.61
C VAL A 40 5.63 -18.20 3.36
N LEU A 41 4.64 -18.40 2.49
CA LEU A 41 3.58 -17.42 2.22
C LEU A 41 2.42 -17.65 3.20
N TYR A 42 1.95 -16.58 3.83
CA TYR A 42 0.80 -16.60 4.73
C TYR A 42 -0.32 -15.69 4.20
N VAL A 43 -1.54 -16.21 4.22
CA VAL A 43 -2.75 -15.41 4.08
C VAL A 43 -3.36 -15.23 5.45
N ALA A 44 -3.26 -14.03 5.97
CA ALA A 44 -3.87 -13.65 7.23
C ALA A 44 -5.30 -13.16 6.98
N HIS A 45 -6.26 -13.61 7.79
CA HIS A 45 -7.68 -13.26 7.63
C HIS A 45 -8.46 -13.52 8.91
N ARG A 46 -9.64 -12.91 9.03
CA ARG A 46 -10.68 -13.30 10.00
C ARG A 46 -11.70 -14.22 9.39
N SER A 47 -12.02 -13.99 8.14
CA SER A 47 -12.88 -14.86 7.34
C SER A 47 -12.34 -14.92 5.92
N MET A 48 -12.47 -16.09 5.30
CA MET A 48 -11.98 -16.34 3.95
C MET A 48 -13.12 -16.90 3.11
N PRO A 49 -13.38 -16.36 1.90
CA PRO A 49 -14.36 -16.94 0.99
C PRO A 49 -13.99 -18.37 0.60
N GLU A 50 -14.99 -19.25 0.52
CA GLU A 50 -14.79 -20.65 0.12
C GLU A 50 -14.15 -20.77 -1.28
N SER A 51 -14.54 -19.88 -2.20
CA SER A 51 -13.95 -19.83 -3.54
C SER A 51 -12.44 -19.50 -3.51
N PHE A 52 -11.99 -18.70 -2.55
CA PHE A 52 -10.56 -18.42 -2.38
C PHE A 52 -9.85 -19.59 -1.71
N ARG A 53 -10.48 -20.26 -0.73
CA ARG A 53 -9.92 -21.48 -0.11
C ARG A 53 -9.76 -22.59 -1.14
N ALA A 54 -10.75 -22.77 -2.03
CA ALA A 54 -10.65 -23.72 -3.14
C ALA A 54 -9.50 -23.37 -4.09
N TRP A 55 -9.33 -22.10 -4.44
CA TRP A 55 -8.19 -21.64 -5.25
C TRP A 55 -6.86 -21.88 -4.55
N MET A 56 -6.78 -21.61 -3.25
CA MET A 56 -5.55 -21.77 -2.46
C MET A 56 -5.11 -23.25 -2.35
N ALA A 57 -6.04 -24.20 -2.51
CA ALA A 57 -5.74 -25.63 -2.50
C ALA A 57 -4.77 -26.04 -3.62
N ASP A 58 -4.71 -25.29 -4.72
CA ASP A 58 -3.74 -25.49 -5.81
C ASP A 58 -2.30 -25.07 -5.43
N PHE A 59 -2.14 -24.39 -4.27
CA PHE A 59 -0.87 -23.84 -3.80
C PHE A 59 -0.55 -24.29 -2.36
N PRO A 60 -0.15 -25.56 -2.15
CA PRO A 60 -0.02 -26.16 -0.81
C PRO A 60 1.09 -25.53 0.06
N PHE A 61 1.92 -24.66 -0.50
CA PHE A 61 2.96 -23.91 0.21
C PHE A 61 2.43 -22.59 0.81
N ILE A 62 1.18 -22.19 0.51
CA ILE A 62 0.51 -21.05 1.14
C ILE A 62 -0.17 -21.56 2.42
N ARG A 63 0.03 -20.86 3.52
CA ARG A 63 -0.53 -21.17 4.83
C ARG A 63 -1.57 -20.15 5.26
N GLU A 64 -2.58 -20.60 5.99
CA GLU A 64 -3.54 -19.71 6.64
C GLU A 64 -3.00 -19.20 7.97
N LEU A 65 -3.26 -17.92 8.28
CA LEU A 65 -3.04 -17.29 9.57
C LEU A 65 -4.35 -16.66 10.03
N VAL A 66 -5.09 -17.39 10.86
CA VAL A 66 -6.43 -16.98 11.29
C VAL A 66 -6.35 -16.05 12.48
N PHE A 67 -7.06 -14.94 12.42
CA PHE A 67 -7.27 -13.99 13.50
C PHE A 67 -8.70 -14.12 14.04
N ASP A 68 -8.87 -13.96 15.34
CA ASP A 68 -10.18 -13.97 15.96
C ASP A 68 -10.98 -12.69 15.60
N VAL A 69 -12.31 -12.79 15.63
CA VAL A 69 -13.20 -11.68 15.25
C VAL A 69 -13.03 -10.49 16.18
N ASP A 70 -12.67 -10.73 17.44
CA ASP A 70 -12.45 -9.70 18.46
C ASP A 70 -11.06 -9.05 18.37
N GLU A 71 -10.15 -9.62 17.60
CA GLU A 71 -8.84 -9.02 17.34
C GLU A 71 -8.97 -7.81 16.40
N ILE A 72 -7.97 -6.92 16.46
CA ILE A 72 -7.89 -5.78 15.53
C ILE A 72 -7.82 -6.30 14.10
N GLY A 73 -8.61 -5.69 13.21
CA GLY A 73 -8.65 -6.03 11.80
C GLY A 73 -8.40 -4.82 10.90
N GLY A 74 -8.61 -5.02 9.61
CA GLY A 74 -8.36 -3.98 8.61
C GLY A 74 -6.87 -3.61 8.55
N PHE A 75 -6.57 -2.31 8.49
CA PHE A 75 -5.19 -1.85 8.39
C PHE A 75 -4.39 -2.00 9.68
N ASP A 76 -5.06 -2.08 10.82
CA ASP A 76 -4.44 -2.06 12.14
C ASP A 76 -3.85 -3.43 12.56
N VAL A 77 -4.13 -4.50 11.81
CA VAL A 77 -3.66 -5.86 12.08
C VAL A 77 -2.15 -6.06 11.83
N LYS A 78 -1.52 -5.18 11.08
CA LYS A 78 -0.16 -5.38 10.55
C LYS A 78 0.88 -5.72 11.62
N PRO A 79 1.05 -4.93 12.70
CA PRO A 79 2.07 -5.27 13.69
C PRO A 79 1.75 -6.58 14.42
N ALA A 80 0.48 -6.88 14.69
CA ALA A 80 0.08 -8.15 15.33
C ALA A 80 0.38 -9.35 14.42
N ALA A 81 0.15 -9.23 13.11
CA ALA A 81 0.49 -10.30 12.16
C ALA A 81 2.00 -10.53 12.07
N LEU A 82 2.79 -9.46 12.02
CA LEU A 82 4.27 -9.57 12.02
C LEU A 82 4.80 -10.19 13.32
N LEU A 83 4.30 -9.76 14.47
CA LEU A 83 4.66 -10.36 15.78
C LEU A 83 4.32 -11.85 15.82
N ARG A 84 3.12 -12.23 15.39
CA ARG A 84 2.70 -13.64 15.38
C ARG A 84 3.59 -14.50 14.49
N LEU A 85 4.08 -13.98 13.37
CA LEU A 85 5.03 -14.70 12.53
C LEU A 85 6.41 -14.85 13.18
N LEU A 86 6.88 -13.82 13.90
CA LEU A 86 8.10 -13.92 14.71
C LEU A 86 7.93 -14.97 15.81
N ASP A 87 6.77 -15.02 16.48
CA ASP A 87 6.45 -16.02 17.52
C ASP A 87 6.37 -17.46 16.97
N LEU A 88 6.04 -17.61 15.68
CA LEU A 88 6.12 -18.89 14.97
C LEU A 88 7.57 -19.32 14.63
N GLY A 89 8.57 -18.51 15.01
CA GLY A 89 9.98 -18.80 14.85
C GLY A 89 10.59 -18.34 13.52
N HIS A 90 9.88 -17.53 12.74
CA HIS A 90 10.46 -16.93 11.54
C HIS A 90 11.46 -15.83 11.92
N SER A 91 12.65 -15.89 11.34
CA SER A 91 13.72 -14.92 11.64
C SER A 91 13.59 -13.59 10.90
N GLU A 92 12.84 -13.60 9.80
CA GLU A 92 12.58 -12.44 8.94
C GLU A 92 11.15 -12.51 8.44
N VAL A 93 10.39 -11.45 8.66
CA VAL A 93 8.98 -11.38 8.30
C VAL A 93 8.71 -10.18 7.40
N PHE A 94 7.94 -10.40 6.34
CA PHE A 94 7.49 -9.38 5.41
C PHE A 94 5.99 -9.23 5.46
N TRP A 95 5.54 -8.01 5.30
CA TRP A 95 4.16 -7.66 5.04
C TRP A 95 4.01 -7.09 3.63
N PHE A 96 2.97 -7.53 2.93
CA PHE A 96 2.52 -6.92 1.69
C PHE A 96 1.02 -6.66 1.77
N ASP A 97 0.59 -5.44 1.42
CA ASP A 97 -0.83 -5.16 1.26
C ASP A 97 -1.40 -6.01 0.11
N SER A 98 -2.65 -6.41 0.23
CA SER A 98 -3.36 -7.32 -0.70
C SER A 98 -3.53 -6.76 -2.12
N ASP A 99 -3.09 -5.54 -2.38
CA ASP A 99 -3.23 -4.82 -3.64
C ASP A 99 -1.86 -4.39 -4.22
N ILE A 100 -0.80 -5.14 -3.89
CA ILE A 100 0.55 -4.92 -4.40
C ILE A 100 0.93 -6.06 -5.34
N ILE A 101 1.40 -5.72 -6.54
CA ILE A 101 2.01 -6.68 -7.48
C ILE A 101 3.52 -6.41 -7.55
N TRP A 102 4.29 -7.47 -7.41
CA TRP A 102 5.73 -7.45 -7.67
C TRP A 102 5.99 -7.68 -9.16
N ILE A 103 6.53 -6.69 -9.85
CA ILE A 103 6.81 -6.76 -11.29
C ILE A 103 8.30 -6.80 -11.62
N GLY A 104 9.14 -6.26 -10.75
CA GLY A 104 10.59 -6.17 -10.97
C GLY A 104 11.27 -7.53 -11.02
N ALA A 105 12.44 -7.58 -11.63
CA ALA A 105 13.33 -8.73 -11.55
C ALA A 105 14.05 -8.77 -10.20
N GLY A 106 14.42 -9.98 -9.75
CA GLY A 106 15.15 -10.20 -8.50
C GLY A 106 14.36 -9.84 -7.26
N THR A 107 15.07 -9.61 -6.16
CA THR A 107 14.52 -9.41 -4.81
C THR A 107 14.41 -7.92 -4.41
N ALA A 108 14.60 -7.00 -5.32
CA ALA A 108 14.64 -5.56 -5.04
C ALA A 108 15.69 -5.17 -3.97
N GLY A 109 16.72 -6.01 -3.80
CA GLY A 109 17.74 -5.87 -2.75
C GLY A 109 17.21 -6.09 -1.32
N LEU A 110 16.07 -6.77 -1.19
CA LEU A 110 15.46 -7.06 0.12
C LEU A 110 15.98 -8.38 0.74
N ASP A 111 16.71 -9.19 -0.03
CA ASP A 111 17.18 -10.53 0.35
C ASP A 111 18.40 -10.54 1.27
N ASN A 112 19.24 -9.50 1.23
CA ASN A 112 20.52 -9.46 1.96
C ASN A 112 20.63 -8.22 2.87
N LEU A 113 19.54 -7.83 3.48
CA LEU A 113 19.54 -6.71 4.42
C LEU A 113 20.05 -7.16 5.79
N PRO A 114 20.85 -6.32 6.49
CA PRO A 114 21.16 -6.54 7.89
C PRO A 114 19.90 -6.75 8.73
N ARG A 115 20.02 -7.53 9.80
CA ARG A 115 18.87 -7.89 10.65
C ARG A 115 18.18 -6.66 11.23
N ASP A 116 18.96 -5.69 11.66
CA ASP A 116 18.54 -4.45 12.31
C ASP A 116 17.88 -3.43 11.37
N VAL A 117 17.91 -3.65 10.06
CA VAL A 117 17.28 -2.74 9.07
C VAL A 117 15.78 -2.99 9.00
N PHE A 118 14.98 -2.02 9.41
CA PHE A 118 13.53 -2.01 9.16
C PHE A 118 13.25 -1.47 7.75
N VAL A 119 12.33 -2.12 7.02
CA VAL A 119 11.91 -1.63 5.70
C VAL A 119 10.47 -1.14 5.77
N ALA A 120 10.22 -0.02 5.14
CA ALA A 120 8.88 0.52 4.89
C ALA A 120 8.85 1.23 3.53
N THR A 121 7.73 1.80 3.16
CA THR A 121 7.55 2.51 1.90
C THR A 121 7.35 4.01 2.13
N GLU A 122 7.78 4.86 1.22
CA GLU A 122 7.42 6.29 1.24
C GLU A 122 5.93 6.49 0.90
N GLU A 123 5.26 7.41 1.63
CA GLU A 123 3.87 7.78 1.36
C GLU A 123 3.74 8.73 0.17
N THR A 124 2.63 8.66 -0.52
CA THR A 124 2.37 9.41 -1.76
C THR A 124 2.20 10.91 -1.56
N TYR A 125 1.42 11.31 -0.56
CA TYR A 125 0.96 12.69 -0.42
C TYR A 125 1.53 13.40 0.80
N TRP A 126 1.92 12.65 1.81
CA TRP A 126 2.25 13.14 3.13
C TRP A 126 3.76 13.11 3.38
N SER A 127 4.54 13.11 2.30
CA SER A 127 6.01 13.03 2.32
C SER A 127 6.71 14.27 2.87
N GLN A 128 6.04 15.03 3.74
CA GLN A 128 6.62 16.24 4.30
C GLN A 128 7.47 15.92 5.52
N GLN A 129 8.73 16.36 5.52
CA GLN A 129 9.68 16.16 6.61
C GLN A 129 9.13 16.66 7.94
N GLN A 130 8.47 17.81 7.95
CA GLN A 130 7.86 18.37 9.16
C GLN A 130 6.69 17.52 9.70
N GLY A 131 6.05 16.74 8.83
CA GLY A 131 4.92 15.89 9.22
C GLY A 131 5.30 14.76 10.17
N SER A 132 6.49 14.15 10.04
CA SER A 132 6.94 13.09 10.95
C SER A 132 7.14 13.60 12.35
N LEU A 133 7.81 14.73 12.51
CA LEU A 133 8.10 15.34 13.80
C LEU A 133 6.81 15.70 14.57
N LYS A 134 5.82 16.31 13.90
CA LYS A 134 4.54 16.66 14.50
C LYS A 134 3.78 15.42 14.98
N ARG A 135 3.80 14.33 14.20
CA ARG A 135 3.14 13.08 14.60
C ARG A 135 3.73 12.54 15.91
N THR A 136 5.05 12.54 16.03
CA THR A 136 5.74 12.12 17.26
C THR A 136 5.35 12.98 18.45
N LEU A 137 5.38 14.32 18.30
CA LEU A 137 5.03 15.26 19.35
C LEU A 137 3.57 15.13 19.80
N TYR A 138 2.63 14.92 18.87
CA TYR A 138 1.20 14.80 19.22
C TYR A 138 0.86 13.51 19.96
N TRP A 139 1.71 12.49 19.86
CA TRP A 139 1.65 11.31 20.72
C TRP A 139 2.32 11.54 22.09
N GLY A 140 2.86 12.73 22.36
CA GLY A 140 3.60 13.03 23.60
C GLY A 140 4.99 12.38 23.64
N MET A 141 5.50 11.89 22.53
CA MET A 141 6.82 11.26 22.46
C MET A 141 7.91 12.31 22.20
N LYS A 142 9.11 12.05 22.74
CA LYS A 142 10.30 12.87 22.48
C LYS A 142 10.82 12.56 21.06
N PRO A 143 10.99 13.59 20.19
CA PRO A 143 11.57 13.39 18.87
C PRO A 143 13.05 13.01 18.95
N GLY A 144 13.47 12.06 18.10
CA GLY A 144 14.87 11.62 18.00
C GLY A 144 15.38 11.61 16.56
N ARG A 145 14.48 11.50 15.58
CA ARG A 145 14.84 11.46 14.16
C ARG A 145 13.81 12.19 13.30
N ALA A 146 14.27 13.03 12.38
CA ALA A 146 13.45 13.54 11.29
C ALA A 146 13.45 12.53 10.14
N LEU A 147 12.27 12.03 9.77
CA LEU A 147 12.11 11.16 8.59
C LEU A 147 12.09 12.00 7.32
N THR A 148 12.68 11.48 6.26
CA THR A 148 12.68 12.12 4.92
C THR A 148 11.30 12.10 4.26
N ALA A 149 10.44 11.16 4.66
CA ALA A 149 9.07 11.01 4.18
C ALA A 149 8.18 10.43 5.29
N THR A 150 6.87 10.62 5.16
CA THR A 150 5.90 9.84 5.92
C THR A 150 5.92 8.39 5.43
N VAL A 151 5.74 7.46 6.33
CA VAL A 151 5.77 6.02 6.02
C VAL A 151 4.42 5.58 5.46
N ASN A 152 4.45 4.81 4.38
CA ASN A 152 3.36 3.97 3.93
C ASN A 152 3.65 2.52 4.36
N THR A 153 2.65 1.84 4.88
CA THR A 153 2.77 0.50 5.46
C THR A 153 2.41 -0.62 4.49
N GLY A 154 2.37 -0.33 3.19
CA GLY A 154 2.01 -1.33 2.17
C GLY A 154 3.04 -2.44 2.01
N ILE A 155 4.33 -2.15 2.20
CA ILE A 155 5.40 -3.14 2.27
C ILE A 155 6.23 -2.86 3.51
N LEU A 156 6.37 -3.87 4.36
CA LEU A 156 7.19 -3.82 5.57
C LEU A 156 8.10 -5.05 5.63
N ARG A 157 9.26 -4.89 6.24
CA ARG A 157 10.12 -5.98 6.66
C ARG A 157 10.54 -5.75 8.10
N ALA A 158 10.41 -6.78 8.90
CA ALA A 158 10.85 -6.77 10.29
C ALA A 158 11.57 -8.08 10.63
N THR A 159 12.32 -8.04 11.71
CA THR A 159 12.98 -9.19 12.36
C THR A 159 12.74 -9.09 13.86
N GLU A 160 13.29 -10.02 14.63
CA GLU A 160 13.23 -9.98 16.08
C GLU A 160 13.80 -8.67 16.67
N ASP A 161 14.78 -8.04 16.02
CA ASP A 161 15.39 -6.78 16.46
C ASP A 161 14.38 -5.60 16.43
N HIS A 162 13.24 -5.78 15.76
CA HIS A 162 12.15 -4.80 15.66
C HIS A 162 10.95 -5.12 16.57
N ARG A 163 11.01 -6.19 17.39
CA ARG A 163 9.88 -6.61 18.24
C ARG A 163 9.33 -5.47 19.08
N GLN A 164 10.18 -4.72 19.77
CA GLN A 164 9.75 -3.59 20.61
C GLN A 164 9.04 -2.48 19.82
N LEU A 165 9.45 -2.25 18.56
CA LEU A 165 8.76 -1.29 17.68
C LEU A 165 7.37 -1.82 17.31
N LEU A 166 7.23 -3.10 16.96
CA LEU A 166 5.96 -3.72 16.60
C LEU A 166 5.00 -3.78 17.81
N GLU A 167 5.50 -4.08 18.99
CA GLU A 167 4.72 -4.05 20.24
C GLU A 167 4.22 -2.65 20.57
N ALA A 168 5.09 -1.63 20.51
CA ALA A 168 4.69 -0.25 20.72
C ALA A 168 3.68 0.23 19.65
N TRP A 169 3.83 -0.23 18.40
CA TRP A 169 2.86 0.07 17.35
C TRP A 169 1.50 -0.56 17.65
N THR A 170 1.49 -1.83 18.05
CA THR A 170 0.27 -2.53 18.50
C THR A 170 -0.39 -1.80 19.66
N GLU A 171 0.38 -1.42 20.67
CA GLU A 171 -0.12 -0.69 21.85
C GLU A 171 -0.81 0.62 21.47
N LEU A 172 -0.19 1.43 20.59
CA LEU A 172 -0.78 2.70 20.16
C LEU A 172 -2.04 2.52 19.31
N LEU A 173 -2.11 1.46 18.48
CA LEU A 173 -3.32 1.14 17.72
C LEU A 173 -4.47 0.66 18.63
N HIS A 174 -4.17 0.08 19.80
CA HIS A 174 -5.16 -0.26 20.82
C HIS A 174 -5.50 0.91 21.73
N HIS A 175 -4.75 1.99 21.70
CA HIS A 175 -4.96 3.12 22.60
C HIS A 175 -6.37 3.72 22.45
N PRO A 176 -7.11 4.01 23.52
CA PRO A 176 -8.49 4.52 23.46
C PRO A 176 -8.65 5.76 22.58
N ARG A 177 -7.68 6.69 22.60
CA ARG A 177 -7.70 7.90 21.77
C ARG A 177 -7.65 7.56 20.28
N TYR A 178 -6.81 6.59 19.87
CA TYR A 178 -6.73 6.14 18.48
C TYR A 178 -8.04 5.48 18.06
N ARG A 179 -8.58 4.54 18.84
CA ARG A 179 -9.84 3.85 18.54
C ARG A 179 -11.01 4.82 18.44
N HIS A 180 -11.07 5.82 19.32
CA HIS A 180 -12.06 6.89 19.24
C HIS A 180 -11.90 7.71 17.94
N ALA A 181 -10.66 8.02 17.52
CA ALA A 181 -10.40 8.71 16.27
C ALA A 181 -10.83 7.87 15.07
N GLN A 182 -10.56 6.55 15.05
CA GLN A 182 -10.94 5.65 13.96
C GLN A 182 -12.46 5.53 13.78
N ALA A 183 -13.26 5.76 14.79
CA ALA A 183 -14.73 5.80 14.68
C ALA A 183 -15.24 7.04 13.91
N LYS A 184 -14.41 8.05 13.69
CA LYS A 184 -14.73 9.26 12.93
C LYS A 184 -14.41 9.10 11.44
N ARG A 185 -15.00 9.97 10.60
CA ARG A 185 -14.61 10.06 9.19
C ARG A 185 -13.15 10.50 9.09
N ALA A 186 -12.42 10.02 8.08
CA ALA A 186 -10.99 10.29 7.92
C ALA A 186 -10.65 11.80 7.96
N ALA A 187 -11.49 12.66 7.38
CA ALA A 187 -11.33 14.12 7.41
C ALA A 187 -11.45 14.77 8.81
N GLU A 188 -11.96 14.03 9.78
CA GLU A 188 -12.17 14.51 11.15
C GLU A 188 -11.12 13.96 12.12
N ARG A 189 -10.22 13.09 11.63
CA ARG A 189 -9.19 12.46 12.45
C ARG A 189 -7.96 13.37 12.58
N PRO A 190 -7.35 13.44 13.78
CA PRO A 190 -6.06 14.10 13.94
C PRO A 190 -4.99 13.48 13.04
N ILE A 191 -4.05 14.28 12.56
CA ILE A 191 -3.02 13.84 11.61
C ILE A 191 -2.21 12.62 12.10
N HIS A 192 -1.90 12.53 13.36
CA HIS A 192 -1.15 11.44 13.98
C HIS A 192 -1.98 10.18 14.24
N MET A 193 -3.29 10.24 13.94
CA MET A 193 -4.26 9.16 14.13
C MET A 193 -5.10 8.92 12.86
N LEU A 194 -4.65 9.36 11.68
CA LEU A 194 -5.37 9.12 10.43
C LEU A 194 -5.49 7.63 10.12
N GLY A 195 -4.44 6.87 10.39
CA GLY A 195 -4.38 5.43 10.22
C GLY A 195 -3.14 4.82 10.88
N ASP A 196 -2.94 3.55 10.64
CA ASP A 196 -1.82 2.76 11.16
C ASP A 196 -0.45 3.32 10.77
N GLN A 197 -0.31 3.82 9.55
CA GLN A 197 0.93 4.35 9.01
C GLN A 197 1.39 5.65 9.69
N GLU A 198 0.49 6.50 10.13
CA GLU A 198 0.83 7.71 10.88
C GLU A 198 1.34 7.37 12.29
N VAL A 199 0.80 6.31 12.89
CA VAL A 199 1.27 5.80 14.18
C VAL A 199 2.70 5.25 14.03
N LEU A 200 2.95 4.42 13.01
CA LEU A 200 4.30 3.91 12.72
C LEU A 200 5.28 5.05 12.41
N THR A 201 4.84 6.07 11.63
CA THR A 201 5.64 7.26 11.33
C THR A 201 6.03 7.99 12.62
N ALA A 202 5.09 8.14 13.57
CA ALA A 202 5.35 8.78 14.84
C ALA A 202 6.37 8.01 15.69
N LEU A 203 6.26 6.69 15.75
CA LEU A 203 7.18 5.81 16.48
C LEU A 203 8.58 5.85 15.90
N LEU A 204 8.71 5.71 14.58
CA LEU A 204 10.00 5.77 13.89
C LEU A 204 10.70 7.13 14.03
N GLY A 205 9.94 8.20 14.25
CA GLY A 205 10.44 9.54 14.57
C GLY A 205 10.82 9.75 16.04
N ALA A 206 10.39 8.86 16.94
CA ALA A 206 10.61 8.99 18.38
C ALA A 206 12.06 8.61 18.77
N GLU A 207 12.60 9.27 19.82
CA GLU A 207 13.96 9.03 20.35
C GLU A 207 14.19 7.54 20.64
N ARG A 208 13.21 6.86 21.22
CA ARG A 208 13.29 5.42 21.56
C ARG A 208 13.65 4.53 20.37
N PHE A 209 13.21 4.89 19.17
CA PHE A 209 13.37 4.09 17.95
C PHE A 209 14.23 4.77 16.88
N ALA A 210 14.82 5.94 17.20
CA ALA A 210 15.64 6.70 16.26
C ALA A 210 16.93 5.96 15.82
N GLY A 211 17.40 5.01 16.65
CA GLY A 211 18.57 4.18 16.36
C GLY A 211 18.30 3.03 15.38
N ILE A 212 17.05 2.68 15.07
CA ILE A 212 16.74 1.61 14.11
C ILE A 212 17.12 2.07 12.71
N PRO A 213 18.02 1.37 11.99
CA PRO A 213 18.31 1.67 10.59
C PRO A 213 17.04 1.48 9.74
N LEU A 214 16.72 2.49 8.94
CA LEU A 214 15.50 2.51 8.13
C LEU A 214 15.85 2.56 6.64
N ARG A 215 15.30 1.60 5.88
CA ARG A 215 15.27 1.62 4.44
C ARG A 215 13.87 1.95 3.94
N LEU A 216 13.69 3.07 3.27
CA LEU A 216 12.45 3.42 2.60
C LEU A 216 12.49 3.00 1.13
N LEU A 217 11.50 2.23 0.70
CA LEU A 217 11.22 2.00 -0.71
C LEU A 217 10.68 3.30 -1.29
N ARG A 218 11.42 3.87 -2.24
CA ARG A 218 11.16 5.21 -2.77
C ARG A 218 9.98 5.20 -3.70
N ARG A 219 9.05 6.07 -3.42
CA ARG A 219 7.92 6.32 -4.28
C ARG A 219 8.36 6.72 -5.70
N GLY A 220 7.67 6.17 -6.71
CA GLY A 220 7.93 6.47 -8.13
C GLY A 220 9.17 5.80 -8.71
N LEU A 221 10.06 5.27 -7.87
CA LEU A 221 11.29 4.58 -8.27
C LEU A 221 11.26 3.09 -7.92
N ASP A 222 11.12 2.78 -6.63
CA ASP A 222 11.08 1.40 -6.16
C ASP A 222 9.63 0.85 -6.19
N ILE A 223 8.64 1.72 -5.95
CA ILE A 223 7.21 1.40 -5.97
C ILE A 223 6.40 2.47 -6.72
N ALA A 224 5.54 2.05 -7.65
CA ALA A 224 4.54 2.90 -8.27
C ALA A 224 3.24 2.83 -7.47
N GLN A 225 2.84 3.94 -6.87
CA GLN A 225 1.61 4.03 -6.07
C GLN A 225 0.48 4.61 -6.93
N CYS A 226 -0.45 3.75 -7.33
CA CYS A 226 -1.52 4.09 -8.27
C CYS A 226 -2.77 4.60 -7.53
N PHE A 227 -2.71 5.83 -7.05
CA PHE A 227 -3.85 6.53 -6.46
C PHE A 227 -4.41 7.53 -7.49
N GLY A 228 -5.16 7.01 -8.45
CA GLY A 228 -5.55 7.78 -9.62
C GLY A 228 -4.34 8.26 -10.43
N PRO A 229 -4.52 9.19 -11.39
CA PRO A 229 -3.42 9.72 -12.21
C PRO A 229 -2.37 10.47 -11.41
N ALA A 230 -2.78 11.02 -10.26
CA ALA A 230 -1.90 11.79 -9.36
C ALA A 230 -0.88 10.92 -8.63
N GLY A 231 -1.20 9.67 -8.41
CA GLY A 231 -0.37 8.76 -7.61
C GLY A 231 0.95 8.40 -8.29
N TRP A 232 0.95 8.25 -9.61
CA TRP A 232 2.17 8.03 -10.40
C TRP A 232 2.27 9.07 -11.51
N THR A 233 3.05 10.11 -11.24
CA THR A 233 3.13 11.32 -12.02
C THR A 233 3.88 11.13 -13.35
N PRO A 234 3.69 12.03 -14.34
CA PRO A 234 4.47 11.98 -15.58
C PRO A 234 5.98 12.03 -15.35
N PHE A 235 6.43 12.79 -14.36
CA PHE A 235 7.84 12.91 -14.02
C PHE A 235 8.41 11.58 -13.50
N GLU A 236 7.72 10.91 -12.58
CA GLU A 236 8.11 9.60 -12.08
C GLU A 236 8.14 8.54 -13.18
N ARG A 237 7.17 8.57 -14.10
CA ARG A 237 7.15 7.68 -15.29
C ARG A 237 8.35 7.91 -16.20
N LEU A 238 8.71 9.17 -16.45
CA LEU A 238 9.91 9.52 -17.24
C LEU A 238 11.20 9.11 -16.54
N GLN A 239 11.28 9.26 -15.21
CA GLN A 239 12.43 8.76 -14.46
C GLN A 239 12.60 7.24 -14.61
N CYS A 240 11.50 6.48 -14.66
CA CYS A 240 11.56 5.04 -14.89
C CYS A 240 12.14 4.66 -16.27
N LEU A 241 11.97 5.50 -17.29
CA LEU A 241 12.63 5.28 -18.59
C LEU A 241 14.16 5.35 -18.50
N LEU A 242 14.67 6.15 -17.56
CA LEU A 242 16.11 6.35 -17.38
C LEU A 242 16.74 5.40 -16.35
N ARG A 243 15.96 5.00 -15.35
CA ARG A 243 16.46 4.26 -14.18
C ARG A 243 15.94 2.84 -14.04
N GLY A 244 15.06 2.42 -14.97
CA GLY A 244 14.37 1.14 -14.91
C GLY A 244 12.99 1.22 -14.27
N HIS A 245 12.21 0.15 -14.45
CA HIS A 245 10.86 0.04 -13.92
C HIS A 245 10.88 -0.12 -12.39
N PRO A 246 9.85 0.36 -11.69
CA PRO A 246 9.70 0.08 -10.26
C PRO A 246 9.56 -1.44 -10.04
N HIS A 247 9.94 -1.87 -8.85
CA HIS A 247 9.80 -3.30 -8.49
C HIS A 247 8.36 -3.66 -8.13
N PHE A 248 7.61 -2.69 -7.62
CA PHE A 248 6.26 -2.90 -7.09
C PHE A 248 5.26 -1.92 -7.69
N ILE A 249 4.02 -2.39 -7.82
CA ILE A 249 2.87 -1.55 -8.12
C ILE A 249 1.83 -1.74 -7.04
N HIS A 250 1.38 -0.64 -6.45
CA HIS A 250 0.38 -0.59 -5.40
C HIS A 250 -0.90 0.07 -5.92
N ALA A 251 -2.03 -0.66 -5.94
CA ALA A 251 -3.33 -0.15 -6.35
C ALA A 251 -4.02 0.55 -5.16
N MET A 252 -3.55 1.73 -4.80
CA MET A 252 -4.14 2.51 -3.71
C MET A 252 -5.53 3.07 -4.10
N GLY A 253 -6.43 3.19 -3.13
CA GLY A 253 -7.78 3.70 -3.35
C GLY A 253 -8.74 2.67 -3.96
N VAL A 254 -9.49 3.07 -5.00
CA VAL A 254 -10.45 2.16 -5.66
C VAL A 254 -9.72 1.04 -6.38
N LYS A 255 -10.15 -0.19 -6.11
CA LYS A 255 -9.47 -1.38 -6.63
C LYS A 255 -9.87 -1.65 -8.09
N PRO A 256 -8.91 -1.99 -8.98
CA PRO A 256 -9.19 -2.22 -10.41
C PRO A 256 -10.19 -3.34 -10.68
N TRP A 257 -10.25 -4.35 -9.82
CA TRP A 257 -11.19 -5.48 -9.93
C TRP A 257 -12.60 -5.18 -9.39
N THR A 258 -12.80 -4.08 -8.66
CA THR A 258 -14.13 -3.65 -8.27
C THR A 258 -14.85 -3.07 -9.49
N GLN A 259 -15.88 -3.76 -9.94
CA GLN A 259 -16.63 -3.37 -11.14
C GLN A 259 -17.40 -2.06 -10.89
N MET A 260 -16.87 -0.94 -11.34
CA MET A 260 -17.59 0.32 -11.38
C MET A 260 -18.54 0.35 -12.60
N LYS A 261 -19.69 -0.33 -12.51
CA LYS A 261 -20.68 -0.38 -13.61
C LYS A 261 -21.24 0.99 -13.96
N ALA A 262 -21.38 1.89 -12.99
CA ALA A 262 -22.08 3.18 -13.15
C ALA A 262 -21.26 4.27 -13.89
N GLY A 263 -19.93 4.26 -13.80
CA GLY A 263 -19.09 5.33 -14.36
C GLY A 263 -18.55 5.11 -15.78
N ARG A 264 -18.80 3.94 -16.38
CA ARG A 264 -18.12 3.53 -17.64
C ARG A 264 -18.61 4.22 -18.92
N ARG A 265 -19.79 4.82 -18.91
CA ARG A 265 -20.38 5.47 -20.09
C ARG A 265 -20.35 6.98 -19.92
N PHE A 266 -19.60 7.67 -20.74
CA PHE A 266 -19.50 9.14 -20.73
C PHE A 266 -20.85 9.83 -20.73
N TRP A 267 -21.75 9.47 -21.64
CA TRP A 267 -23.07 10.06 -21.73
C TRP A 267 -23.96 9.80 -20.51
N SER A 268 -23.80 8.67 -19.86
CA SER A 268 -24.49 8.39 -18.61
C SER A 268 -23.97 9.26 -17.47
N ALA A 269 -22.65 9.36 -17.34
CA ALA A 269 -22.00 10.21 -16.35
C ALA A 269 -22.34 11.69 -16.56
N LEU A 270 -22.36 12.15 -17.82
CA LEU A 270 -22.75 13.53 -18.17
C LEU A 270 -24.21 13.81 -17.78
N ARG A 271 -25.13 12.87 -18.09
CA ARG A 271 -26.55 12.99 -17.76
C ARG A 271 -26.77 13.01 -16.24
N GLN A 272 -26.01 12.22 -15.50
CA GLN A 272 -26.08 12.14 -14.04
C GLN A 272 -25.26 13.26 -13.36
N ARG A 273 -24.61 14.16 -14.12
CA ARG A 273 -23.70 15.20 -13.64
C ARG A 273 -22.54 14.67 -12.79
N ASP A 274 -22.11 13.45 -13.04
CA ASP A 274 -21.02 12.78 -12.33
C ASP A 274 -19.86 12.42 -13.28
N LEU A 275 -19.26 13.44 -13.86
CA LEU A 275 -18.07 13.30 -14.70
C LEU A 275 -16.85 12.79 -13.90
N ARG A 276 -16.88 12.96 -12.58
CA ARG A 276 -15.82 12.45 -11.71
C ARG A 276 -15.81 10.93 -11.71
N ALA A 277 -16.96 10.27 -11.58
CA ALA A 277 -17.03 8.82 -11.65
C ALA A 277 -16.52 8.26 -13.00
N TYR A 278 -16.79 8.98 -14.11
CA TYR A 278 -16.23 8.61 -15.41
C TYR A 278 -14.71 8.77 -15.46
N TYR A 279 -14.19 9.88 -14.94
CA TYR A 279 -12.75 10.13 -14.88
C TYR A 279 -12.03 9.08 -14.00
N ASP A 280 -12.61 8.73 -12.86
CA ASP A 280 -12.10 7.69 -11.97
C ASP A 280 -12.11 6.33 -12.68
N ALA A 281 -13.16 5.98 -13.41
CA ALA A 281 -13.22 4.74 -14.20
C ALA A 281 -12.13 4.69 -15.28
N VAL A 282 -11.92 5.77 -16.05
CA VAL A 282 -10.83 5.86 -17.03
C VAL A 282 -9.46 5.70 -16.35
N SER A 283 -9.29 6.34 -15.20
CA SER A 283 -8.04 6.28 -14.43
C SER A 283 -7.71 4.86 -13.96
N ILE A 284 -8.72 4.13 -13.49
CA ILE A 284 -8.58 2.73 -13.04
C ILE A 284 -8.26 1.82 -14.22
N GLU A 285 -8.96 1.99 -15.35
CA GLU A 285 -8.73 1.19 -16.56
C GLU A 285 -7.35 1.44 -17.19
N LEU A 286 -6.78 2.64 -16.98
CA LEU A 286 -5.42 2.99 -17.42
C LEU A 286 -4.36 2.77 -16.35
N SER A 287 -4.72 2.17 -15.22
CA SER A 287 -3.78 1.90 -14.14
C SER A 287 -2.68 0.91 -14.59
N PRO A 288 -1.41 1.19 -14.27
CA PRO A 288 -0.33 0.23 -14.45
C PRO A 288 -0.57 -1.12 -13.75
N TYR A 289 -1.32 -1.11 -12.67
CA TYR A 289 -1.70 -2.33 -11.95
C TYR A 289 -2.49 -3.29 -12.83
N ARG A 290 -3.43 -2.78 -13.64
CA ARG A 290 -4.18 -3.61 -14.58
C ARG A 290 -3.26 -4.30 -15.59
N VAL A 291 -2.29 -3.55 -16.15
CA VAL A 291 -1.30 -4.10 -17.09
C VAL A 291 -0.46 -5.20 -16.44
N ALA A 292 -0.04 -4.99 -15.20
CA ALA A 292 0.73 -5.99 -14.45
C ALA A 292 -0.10 -7.23 -14.12
N ALA A 293 -1.37 -7.05 -13.78
CA ALA A 293 -2.29 -8.13 -13.41
C ALA A 293 -2.62 -9.05 -14.60
N GLU A 294 -2.58 -8.53 -15.83
CA GLU A 294 -2.88 -9.30 -17.05
C GLU A 294 -2.01 -10.55 -17.20
N LYS A 295 -0.77 -10.48 -16.70
CA LYS A 295 0.17 -11.62 -16.69
C LYS A 295 -0.35 -12.82 -15.89
N TYR A 296 -1.22 -12.59 -14.92
CA TYR A 296 -1.74 -13.62 -14.00
C TYR A 296 -3.19 -14.01 -14.30
N SER A 297 -3.76 -13.51 -15.40
CA SER A 297 -5.17 -13.68 -15.74
C SER A 297 -5.66 -15.13 -15.73
N GLU A 298 -4.87 -16.05 -16.27
CA GLU A 298 -5.20 -17.48 -16.35
C GLU A 298 -5.22 -18.16 -14.97
N GLN A 299 -4.40 -17.69 -14.03
CA GLN A 299 -4.26 -18.28 -12.69
C GLN A 299 -5.28 -17.73 -11.67
N LEU A 300 -6.04 -16.68 -12.02
CA LEU A 300 -7.02 -16.10 -11.11
C LEU A 300 -8.26 -17.01 -10.94
N HIS A 301 -8.63 -17.79 -11.95
CA HIS A 301 -9.81 -18.67 -11.98
C HIS A 301 -11.10 -17.91 -11.59
N GLU A 302 -11.27 -16.69 -12.12
CA GLU A 302 -12.44 -15.84 -11.87
C GLU A 302 -12.74 -14.90 -13.05
N ASP A 303 -13.77 -14.05 -12.93
CA ASP A 303 -14.09 -13.05 -13.95
C ASP A 303 -12.97 -12.01 -14.06
N ILE A 304 -12.30 -12.00 -15.22
CA ILE A 304 -11.22 -11.08 -15.58
C ILE A 304 -11.68 -9.94 -16.50
N SER A 305 -12.99 -9.72 -16.64
CA SER A 305 -13.54 -8.67 -17.51
C SER A 305 -13.04 -7.27 -17.17
N TRP A 306 -12.62 -7.05 -15.93
CA TRP A 306 -12.02 -5.81 -15.46
C TRP A 306 -10.64 -5.53 -16.05
N LEU A 307 -9.94 -6.54 -16.56
CA LEU A 307 -8.67 -6.39 -17.27
C LEU A 307 -8.85 -5.74 -18.65
N GLN A 308 -10.05 -5.83 -19.23
CA GLN A 308 -10.33 -5.27 -20.54
C GLN A 308 -10.83 -3.82 -20.43
N PRO A 309 -10.25 -2.87 -21.18
CA PRO A 309 -10.71 -1.48 -21.16
C PRO A 309 -12.13 -1.35 -21.74
N GLN A 310 -13.00 -0.71 -21.00
CA GLN A 310 -14.40 -0.52 -21.38
C GLN A 310 -14.68 0.93 -21.85
N THR A 311 -13.99 1.92 -21.27
CA THR A 311 -14.15 3.32 -21.65
C THR A 311 -13.45 3.62 -22.97
N LEU A 312 -14.02 4.54 -23.75
CA LEU A 312 -13.43 4.93 -25.05
C LEU A 312 -12.01 5.46 -24.92
N PRO A 313 -11.67 6.36 -23.96
CA PRO A 313 -10.29 6.81 -23.78
C PRO A 313 -9.31 5.70 -23.44
N ALA A 314 -9.74 4.73 -22.62
CA ALA A 314 -8.88 3.61 -22.27
C ALA A 314 -8.64 2.70 -23.48
N ARG A 315 -9.67 2.42 -24.28
CA ARG A 315 -9.53 1.64 -25.53
C ARG A 315 -8.61 2.31 -26.54
N ILE A 316 -8.73 3.64 -26.71
CA ILE A 316 -7.82 4.41 -27.58
C ILE A 316 -6.38 4.34 -27.02
N SER A 317 -6.20 4.51 -25.73
CA SER A 317 -4.89 4.44 -25.10
C SER A 317 -4.23 3.05 -25.28
N VAL A 318 -5.00 1.98 -25.11
CA VAL A 318 -4.52 0.60 -25.34
C VAL A 318 -4.16 0.38 -26.81
N PHE A 319 -4.96 0.91 -27.74
CA PHE A 319 -4.68 0.84 -29.18
C PHE A 319 -3.37 1.55 -29.56
N LEU A 320 -3.14 2.77 -29.02
CA LEU A 320 -1.95 3.59 -29.32
C LEU A 320 -0.68 3.09 -28.65
N PHE A 321 -0.79 2.71 -27.37
CA PHE A 321 0.37 2.39 -26.53
C PHE A 321 0.47 0.90 -26.22
N ARG A 322 -0.49 0.11 -26.68
CA ARG A 322 -0.65 -1.30 -26.31
C ARG A 322 -0.65 -1.44 -24.78
N ASN A 323 -0.09 -2.53 -24.26
CA ASN A 323 0.09 -2.72 -22.82
C ASN A 323 1.46 -2.19 -22.33
N HIS A 324 1.94 -1.07 -22.90
CA HIS A 324 3.19 -0.50 -22.44
C HIS A 324 3.03 0.16 -21.07
N PHE A 325 3.64 -0.40 -20.09
CA PHE A 325 3.48 -0.10 -18.66
C PHE A 325 3.63 1.40 -18.30
N LEU A 326 4.62 2.09 -18.88
CA LEU A 326 4.85 3.53 -18.61
C LEU A 326 3.97 4.44 -19.46
N ALA A 327 3.69 4.05 -20.69
CA ALA A 327 2.98 4.90 -21.65
C ALA A 327 1.45 4.87 -21.42
N GLN A 328 0.91 3.72 -21.04
CA GLN A 328 -0.51 3.60 -20.75
C GLN A 328 -0.88 4.49 -19.55
N GLY A 329 -1.85 5.38 -19.72
CA GLY A 329 -2.22 6.38 -18.72
C GLY A 329 -1.33 7.63 -18.65
N MET A 330 -0.23 7.72 -19.39
CA MET A 330 0.61 8.91 -19.42
C MET A 330 -0.16 10.17 -19.86
N PRO A 331 -1.00 10.16 -20.92
CA PRO A 331 -1.78 11.34 -21.30
C PRO A 331 -2.70 11.82 -20.19
N LEU A 332 -3.34 10.89 -19.47
CA LEU A 332 -4.21 11.22 -18.34
C LEU A 332 -3.42 11.81 -17.17
N ALA A 333 -2.26 11.27 -16.87
CA ALA A 333 -1.37 11.79 -15.83
C ALA A 333 -0.84 13.20 -16.18
N MET A 334 -0.53 13.45 -17.45
CA MET A 334 -0.14 14.79 -17.94
C MET A 334 -1.29 15.79 -17.80
N PHE A 335 -2.48 15.42 -18.24
CA PHE A 335 -3.68 16.25 -18.12
C PHE A 335 -3.96 16.60 -16.64
N ASP A 336 -3.93 15.62 -15.76
CA ASP A 336 -4.13 15.80 -14.32
C ASP A 336 -3.04 16.70 -13.70
N SER A 337 -1.78 16.50 -14.07
CA SER A 337 -0.66 17.33 -13.60
C SER A 337 -0.81 18.79 -14.05
N LEU A 338 -1.21 19.01 -15.31
CA LEU A 338 -1.43 20.35 -15.85
C LEU A 338 -2.61 21.04 -15.16
N THR A 339 -3.74 20.35 -15.01
CA THR A 339 -4.93 20.91 -14.37
C THR A 339 -4.68 21.27 -12.91
N ARG A 340 -3.91 20.46 -12.18
CA ARG A 340 -3.51 20.77 -10.80
C ARG A 340 -2.60 21.99 -10.72
N ARG A 341 -1.64 22.14 -11.65
CA ARG A 341 -0.78 23.32 -11.72
C ARG A 341 -1.60 24.58 -12.02
N LEU A 342 -2.52 24.50 -12.98
CA LEU A 342 -3.40 25.61 -13.34
C LEU A 342 -4.30 26.02 -12.17
N ARG A 343 -4.93 25.06 -11.48
CA ARG A 343 -5.74 25.33 -10.28
C ARG A 343 -4.93 26.02 -9.18
N ARG A 344 -3.69 25.58 -8.94
CA ARG A 344 -2.78 26.26 -7.99
C ARG A 344 -2.48 27.67 -8.41
N TRP A 345 -2.15 27.89 -9.68
CA TRP A 345 -1.87 29.21 -10.21
C TRP A 345 -3.07 30.17 -10.11
N LEU A 346 -4.29 29.65 -10.28
CA LEU A 346 -5.53 30.40 -10.12
C LEU A 346 -6.00 30.55 -8.66
N GLY A 347 -5.25 30.06 -7.69
CA GLY A 347 -5.65 30.09 -6.27
C GLY A 347 -6.83 29.19 -5.91
N ILE A 348 -7.24 28.26 -6.80
CA ILE A 348 -8.40 27.38 -6.63
C ILE A 348 -8.00 26.06 -5.93
N ALA A 349 -6.72 25.85 -5.69
CA ALA A 349 -6.22 24.59 -5.16
C ALA A 349 -6.42 24.45 -3.65
N ARG A 350 -7.33 23.58 -3.25
CA ARG A 350 -7.66 23.28 -1.86
C ARG A 350 -6.83 22.16 -1.22
N TYR A 351 -5.72 21.74 -1.82
CA TYR A 351 -4.93 20.61 -1.32
C TYR A 351 -4.17 20.90 -0.01
N HIS A 352 -3.84 22.17 0.25
CA HIS A 352 -3.22 22.58 1.52
C HIS A 352 -4.24 22.75 2.67
N GLU A 353 -5.51 22.96 2.36
CA GLU A 353 -6.55 23.13 3.40
C GLU A 353 -6.72 21.87 4.27
N TYR A 354 -6.50 20.66 3.69
CA TYR A 354 -6.63 19.42 4.48
C TYR A 354 -5.49 19.27 5.51
N GLU A 355 -4.26 19.63 5.13
CA GLU A 355 -3.13 19.63 6.07
C GLU A 355 -3.24 20.75 7.09
N GLU A 356 -3.58 21.98 6.67
CA GLU A 356 -3.78 23.10 7.57
C GLU A 356 -4.98 22.88 8.49
N TYR A 357 -6.09 22.38 7.97
CA TYR A 357 -7.27 22.06 8.76
C TYR A 357 -6.96 21.02 9.84
N ILE A 358 -6.29 19.93 9.52
CA ILE A 358 -5.91 18.90 10.46
C ILE A 358 -4.88 19.43 11.48
N LEU A 359 -3.96 20.29 11.06
CA LEU A 359 -2.95 20.90 11.94
C LEU A 359 -3.56 21.93 12.88
N GLN A 360 -4.58 22.68 12.46
CA GLN A 360 -5.26 23.69 13.27
C GLN A 360 -6.25 23.05 14.27
N THR A 361 -6.87 21.92 13.92
CA THR A 361 -7.86 21.25 14.76
C THR A 361 -7.28 20.22 15.73
N SER A 362 -5.98 19.92 15.64
CA SER A 362 -5.31 19.07 16.62
C SER A 362 -4.87 19.90 17.82
N PRO A 363 -5.52 19.78 18.99
CA PRO A 363 -5.08 20.51 20.15
C PRO A 363 -3.68 20.07 20.54
N LEU A 364 -2.77 21.03 20.64
CA LEU A 364 -1.51 20.91 21.38
C LEU A 364 -1.85 20.83 22.88
N SER A 365 -2.40 19.72 23.32
CA SER A 365 -2.64 19.49 24.74
C SER A 365 -2.09 18.13 25.13
N PRO A 366 -1.28 18.08 26.20
CA PRO A 366 -0.62 16.89 26.69
C PRO A 366 -1.57 15.77 27.07
#